data_add1b29422cd6d966638cdcc8f8b6346
#
_entry.id   add1b29422cd6d966638cdcc8f8b6346
#
_cell.length_a   1.000
_cell.length_b   1.000
_cell.length_c   1.000
_cell.angle_alpha   90.00
_cell.angle_beta   90.00
_cell.angle_gamma   90.00
#
_symmetry.space_group_name_H-M   'P 1'
#
loop_
_entity.id
_entity.type
_entity.pdbx_description
1 polymer ?
#
loop_
_entity_poly.entity_id
_entity_poly.type
_entity_poly.pdbx_seq_one_letter_code
_entity_poly.pdbx_strand_id
1 'polypeptide(L)'
;MNLSLFLARKIFLDKGDKRKVSRPAIHIATAGVAIGLAVMIISVCVVLGFKHTIRDKVIGFGSHIQVGNFLSLQSQGTEQYPVAMNDSMMNVLKHISGIKHVQRFAYKQGLLKTNNDFLGVNFKGVGPEWDSTFIANSMIEGTIPHFDDKASHNKILVSKTMADKLNLKSNQKIFAYFIDNNGVRARRFTICGIYETNLKKYDQIMCFCDLYTARKLNGWEEDQVSGAELQVENFEQLPIVANRIIGKVNKTVDHYGETYSSSTIKEINPQIFAWLGLMDLNVWVILGLMLAVAGITMISGLLIIILERTNMIGILKALGARNKTIRHTFLWMSVFIIGRGLLIGNIIGLGLIVLQQYTSLIKLDPQTYYVSTVPVEFNWLYIVLINIATMLICTFILIAPSYVISKINPAKSMHYE
;
A
#
# COMPACT_ATOMS: atom_id res chain seq x y z
N MET A 1 37.06 -14.98 27.95
CA MET A 1 36.49 -15.53 26.72
C MET A 1 35.42 -16.58 27.10
N ASN A 2 34.18 -16.42 26.66
CA ASN A 2 33.10 -17.35 27.00
C ASN A 2 33.34 -18.70 26.30
N LEU A 3 33.67 -19.78 27.05
CA LEU A 3 33.99 -21.11 26.53
C LEU A 3 32.93 -21.63 25.55
N SER A 4 31.66 -21.38 25.86
CA SER A 4 30.53 -21.79 25.00
C SER A 4 30.54 -21.11 23.63
N LEU A 5 30.91 -19.82 23.53
CA LEU A 5 31.02 -19.10 22.29
C LEU A 5 32.22 -19.58 21.46
N PHE A 6 33.34 -19.84 22.11
CA PHE A 6 34.54 -20.37 21.47
C PHE A 6 34.28 -21.74 20.85
N LEU A 7 33.68 -22.66 21.59
CA LEU A 7 33.29 -23.98 21.11
C LEU A 7 32.29 -23.91 19.96
N ALA A 8 31.27 -23.07 20.10
CA ALA A 8 30.27 -22.86 19.04
C ALA A 8 30.89 -22.41 17.73
N ARG A 9 31.80 -21.40 17.78
CA ARG A 9 32.52 -20.91 16.61
C ARG A 9 33.41 -21.97 15.98
N LYS A 10 34.12 -22.76 16.80
CA LYS A 10 35.01 -23.83 16.29
C LYS A 10 34.20 -24.95 15.64
N ILE A 11 33.06 -25.35 16.22
CA ILE A 11 32.16 -26.37 15.66
C ILE A 11 31.54 -25.88 14.33
N PHE A 12 31.12 -24.61 14.28
CA PHE A 12 30.52 -24.02 13.07
C PHE A 12 31.54 -23.89 11.92
N LEU A 13 32.78 -23.55 12.22
CA LEU A 13 33.87 -23.38 11.24
C LEU A 13 34.63 -24.69 10.90
N ASP A 14 34.34 -25.78 11.62
CA ASP A 14 34.99 -27.07 11.41
C ASP A 14 34.78 -27.60 9.99
N LYS A 15 35.86 -27.62 9.20
CA LYS A 15 35.90 -28.13 7.83
C LYS A 15 36.04 -29.64 7.76
N GLY A 16 35.83 -30.38 8.87
CA GLY A 16 35.98 -31.83 8.96
C GLY A 16 35.28 -32.64 7.86
N ASP A 17 35.55 -33.92 7.82
CA ASP A 17 35.24 -34.89 6.76
C ASP A 17 33.89 -34.66 6.01
N LYS A 18 33.96 -34.68 4.66
CA LYS A 18 32.80 -34.43 3.76
C LYS A 18 31.66 -35.45 3.91
N ARG A 19 31.87 -36.54 4.64
CA ARG A 19 30.89 -37.62 4.87
C ARG A 19 29.96 -37.43 6.08
N LYS A 20 30.10 -36.33 6.86
CA LYS A 20 29.29 -36.11 8.05
C LYS A 20 27.93 -35.51 7.68
N VAL A 21 26.84 -36.04 8.26
CA VAL A 21 25.43 -35.67 8.04
C VAL A 21 25.11 -34.25 8.53
N SER A 22 25.91 -33.70 9.46
CA SER A 22 25.67 -32.34 10.04
C SER A 22 25.74 -31.21 9.03
N ARG A 23 26.55 -31.33 7.96
CA ARG A 23 26.66 -30.29 6.91
C ARG A 23 25.36 -30.11 6.11
N PRO A 24 24.76 -31.17 5.55
CA PRO A 24 23.46 -31.07 4.90
C PRO A 24 22.39 -30.48 5.84
N ALA A 25 22.36 -30.91 7.11
CA ALA A 25 21.42 -30.39 8.08
C ALA A 25 21.60 -28.87 8.34
N ILE A 26 22.84 -28.39 8.46
CA ILE A 26 23.13 -26.95 8.59
C ILE A 26 22.68 -26.19 7.34
N HIS A 27 22.95 -26.73 6.15
CA HIS A 27 22.53 -26.09 4.89
C HIS A 27 21.02 -26.05 4.76
N ILE A 28 20.29 -27.12 5.10
CA ILE A 28 18.84 -27.17 5.06
C ILE A 28 18.26 -26.16 6.07
N ALA A 29 18.76 -26.12 7.30
CA ALA A 29 18.32 -25.16 8.31
C ALA A 29 18.60 -23.72 7.89
N THR A 30 19.80 -23.43 7.34
CA THR A 30 20.14 -22.10 6.81
C THR A 30 19.23 -21.71 5.65
N ALA A 31 18.98 -22.64 4.71
CA ALA A 31 18.10 -22.40 3.55
C ALA A 31 16.65 -22.13 4.00
N GLY A 32 16.14 -22.90 4.98
CA GLY A 32 14.80 -22.67 5.52
C GLY A 32 14.61 -21.26 6.12
N VAL A 33 15.60 -20.81 6.92
CA VAL A 33 15.58 -19.43 7.45
C VAL A 33 15.72 -18.40 6.35
N ALA A 34 16.61 -18.63 5.37
CA ALA A 34 16.86 -17.70 4.27
C ALA A 34 15.62 -17.53 3.38
N ILE A 35 14.99 -18.64 2.99
CA ILE A 35 13.75 -18.60 2.18
C ILE A 35 12.62 -17.94 2.97
N GLY A 36 12.45 -18.33 4.23
CA GLY A 36 11.42 -17.76 5.11
C GLY A 36 11.57 -16.24 5.23
N LEU A 37 12.79 -15.76 5.49
CA LEU A 37 13.06 -14.32 5.58
C LEU A 37 12.83 -13.61 4.24
N ALA A 38 13.33 -14.18 3.13
CA ALA A 38 13.14 -13.59 1.80
C ALA A 38 11.66 -13.39 1.47
N VAL A 39 10.82 -14.43 1.71
CA VAL A 39 9.37 -14.36 1.51
C VAL A 39 8.73 -13.31 2.42
N MET A 40 9.13 -13.22 3.69
CA MET A 40 8.60 -12.20 4.61
C MET A 40 8.93 -10.78 4.13
N ILE A 41 10.16 -10.53 3.71
CA ILE A 41 10.58 -9.21 3.19
C ILE A 41 9.79 -8.86 1.93
N ILE A 42 9.70 -9.79 0.96
CA ILE A 42 8.96 -9.58 -0.29
C ILE A 42 7.49 -9.28 0.01
N SER A 43 6.84 -10.08 0.86
CA SER A 43 5.42 -9.87 1.20
C SER A 43 5.15 -8.51 1.80
N VAL A 44 5.99 -8.05 2.74
CA VAL A 44 5.82 -6.73 3.37
C VAL A 44 6.05 -5.61 2.36
N CYS A 45 7.14 -5.66 1.58
CA CYS A 45 7.44 -4.61 0.60
C CYS A 45 6.40 -4.52 -0.52
N VAL A 46 5.86 -5.65 -0.97
CA VAL A 46 4.80 -5.70 -1.99
C VAL A 46 3.50 -5.11 -1.42
N VAL A 47 3.08 -5.52 -0.23
CA VAL A 47 1.83 -5.01 0.35
C VAL A 47 1.90 -3.53 0.68
N LEU A 48 3.03 -3.03 1.20
CA LEU A 48 3.24 -1.60 1.40
C LEU A 48 3.16 -0.83 0.08
N GLY A 49 3.82 -1.33 -0.97
CA GLY A 49 3.77 -0.74 -2.31
C GLY A 49 2.36 -0.68 -2.87
N PHE A 50 1.59 -1.77 -2.77
CA PHE A 50 0.18 -1.79 -3.18
C PHE A 50 -0.66 -0.77 -2.40
N LYS A 51 -0.56 -0.76 -1.08
CA LYS A 51 -1.34 0.13 -0.22
C LYS A 51 -1.08 1.60 -0.55
N HIS A 52 0.16 1.99 -0.67
CA HIS A 52 0.53 3.37 -0.97
C HIS A 52 0.11 3.74 -2.39
N THR A 53 0.43 2.92 -3.40
CA THR A 53 0.09 3.22 -4.79
C THR A 53 -1.41 3.35 -5.01
N ILE A 54 -2.23 2.44 -4.47
CA ILE A 54 -3.68 2.50 -4.67
C ILE A 54 -4.29 3.64 -3.87
N ARG A 55 -3.86 3.83 -2.62
CA ARG A 55 -4.28 4.96 -1.79
C ARG A 55 -4.03 6.29 -2.50
N ASP A 56 -2.80 6.50 -3.01
CA ASP A 56 -2.39 7.75 -3.63
C ASP A 56 -3.17 8.01 -4.94
N LYS A 57 -3.48 6.96 -5.70
CA LYS A 57 -4.37 7.07 -6.86
C LYS A 57 -5.80 7.48 -6.49
N VAL A 58 -6.38 6.89 -5.44
CA VAL A 58 -7.73 7.23 -4.98
C VAL A 58 -7.78 8.66 -4.45
N ILE A 59 -6.76 9.08 -3.70
CA ILE A 59 -6.61 10.45 -3.21
C ILE A 59 -6.45 11.43 -4.37
N GLY A 60 -5.72 11.07 -5.42
CA GLY A 60 -5.52 11.90 -6.60
C GLY A 60 -6.82 12.30 -7.33
N PHE A 61 -7.87 11.46 -7.25
CA PHE A 61 -9.19 11.80 -7.79
C PHE A 61 -10.08 12.60 -6.84
N GLY A 62 -10.04 12.34 -5.53
CA GLY A 62 -11.01 12.87 -4.58
C GLY A 62 -10.42 13.53 -3.34
N SER A 63 -9.08 13.72 -3.30
CA SER A 63 -8.38 14.25 -2.14
C SER A 63 -8.56 13.40 -0.86
N HIS A 64 -8.16 13.89 0.31
CA HIS A 64 -8.24 13.14 1.57
C HIS A 64 -9.58 13.28 2.28
N ILE A 65 -10.16 14.49 2.23
CA ILE A 65 -11.45 14.83 2.84
C ILE A 65 -12.23 15.68 1.84
N GLN A 66 -13.51 15.43 1.73
CA GLN A 66 -14.45 16.27 0.99
C GLN A 66 -15.39 16.94 1.97
N VAL A 67 -15.59 18.25 1.81
CA VAL A 67 -16.60 19.04 2.51
C VAL A 67 -17.61 19.48 1.48
N GLY A 68 -18.87 19.16 1.67
CA GLY A 68 -19.95 19.46 0.73
C GLY A 68 -21.30 19.57 1.43
N ASN A 69 -22.36 19.53 0.64
CA ASN A 69 -23.72 19.54 1.16
C ASN A 69 -24.04 18.21 1.87
N PHE A 70 -24.68 18.28 3.02
CA PHE A 70 -25.10 17.12 3.82
C PHE A 70 -25.96 16.14 3.00
N LEU A 71 -26.90 16.62 2.20
CA LEU A 71 -27.79 15.80 1.39
C LEU A 71 -27.03 15.09 0.25
N SER A 72 -26.08 15.78 -0.39
CA SER A 72 -25.24 15.19 -1.45
C SER A 72 -24.37 14.04 -0.94
N LEU A 73 -23.83 14.16 0.27
CA LEU A 73 -23.03 13.12 0.88
C LEU A 73 -23.87 11.92 1.33
N GLN A 74 -25.11 12.14 1.78
CA GLN A 74 -26.04 11.05 2.11
C GLN A 74 -26.54 10.28 0.88
N SER A 75 -26.80 10.98 -0.23
CA SER A 75 -27.26 10.36 -1.48
C SER A 75 -26.18 9.61 -2.25
N GLN A 76 -24.97 9.47 -1.68
CA GLN A 76 -23.79 8.87 -2.32
C GLN A 76 -23.48 9.46 -3.70
N GLY A 77 -23.77 10.74 -3.89
CA GLY A 77 -23.49 11.47 -5.12
C GLY A 77 -24.46 11.23 -6.27
N THR A 78 -25.57 10.56 -6.04
CA THR A 78 -26.63 10.37 -7.06
C THR A 78 -27.30 11.69 -7.40
N GLU A 79 -27.54 12.52 -6.39
CA GLU A 79 -28.04 13.88 -6.54
C GLU A 79 -27.02 14.88 -6.00
N GLN A 80 -26.82 15.98 -6.73
CA GLN A 80 -25.86 17.02 -6.37
C GLN A 80 -26.61 18.26 -5.87
N TYR A 81 -26.47 18.54 -4.60
CA TYR A 81 -26.95 19.76 -3.98
C TYR A 81 -25.79 20.75 -3.81
N PRO A 82 -25.97 22.03 -4.15
CA PRO A 82 -24.90 23.01 -4.01
C PRO A 82 -24.63 23.34 -2.53
N VAL A 83 -23.45 23.88 -2.30
CA VAL A 83 -23.08 24.51 -1.02
C VAL A 83 -22.20 25.72 -1.34
N ALA A 84 -22.34 26.79 -0.56
CA ALA A 84 -21.55 27.99 -0.77
C ALA A 84 -20.10 27.77 -0.29
N MET A 85 -19.14 27.89 -1.22
CA MET A 85 -17.70 27.83 -0.92
C MET A 85 -17.05 29.16 -1.31
N ASN A 86 -17.48 30.24 -0.65
CA ASN A 86 -16.90 31.55 -0.81
C ASN A 86 -15.46 31.60 -0.23
N ASP A 87 -14.74 32.68 -0.49
CA ASP A 87 -13.35 32.83 -0.02
C ASP A 87 -13.25 32.83 1.52
N SER A 88 -14.28 33.25 2.23
CA SER A 88 -14.32 33.18 3.70
C SER A 88 -14.30 31.73 4.18
N MET A 89 -15.17 30.86 3.63
CA MET A 89 -15.20 29.43 3.99
C MET A 89 -13.90 28.74 3.55
N MET A 90 -13.37 29.04 2.37
CA MET A 90 -12.08 28.52 1.92
C MET A 90 -10.94 28.89 2.87
N ASN A 91 -10.95 30.12 3.40
CA ASN A 91 -9.97 30.55 4.40
C ASN A 91 -10.15 29.82 5.75
N VAL A 92 -11.38 29.60 6.19
CA VAL A 92 -11.65 28.78 7.39
C VAL A 92 -11.06 27.38 7.22
N LEU A 93 -11.30 26.73 6.09
CA LEU A 93 -10.80 25.39 5.79
C LEU A 93 -9.25 25.36 5.70
N LYS A 94 -8.61 26.33 5.05
CA LYS A 94 -7.15 26.44 4.92
C LYS A 94 -6.45 26.59 6.26
N HIS A 95 -7.07 27.28 7.25
CA HIS A 95 -6.47 27.50 8.56
C HIS A 95 -6.73 26.38 9.58
N ILE A 96 -7.32 25.27 9.17
CA ILE A 96 -7.43 24.08 10.02
C ILE A 96 -6.06 23.38 10.05
N SER A 97 -5.50 23.22 11.25
CA SER A 97 -4.19 22.59 11.42
C SER A 97 -4.15 21.16 10.86
N GLY A 98 -3.13 20.87 10.03
CA GLY A 98 -2.92 19.60 9.34
C GLY A 98 -3.47 19.56 7.91
N ILE A 99 -4.03 20.67 7.40
CA ILE A 99 -4.45 20.80 6.00
C ILE A 99 -3.34 21.45 5.19
N LYS A 100 -2.95 20.76 4.11
CA LYS A 100 -1.90 21.20 3.17
C LYS A 100 -2.48 22.04 2.04
N HIS A 101 -3.63 21.65 1.49
CA HIS A 101 -4.22 22.27 0.31
C HIS A 101 -5.75 22.13 0.32
N VAL A 102 -6.44 23.14 -0.22
CA VAL A 102 -7.90 23.16 -0.35
C VAL A 102 -8.26 23.64 -1.74
N GLN A 103 -9.16 22.92 -2.42
CA GLN A 103 -9.62 23.23 -3.77
C GLN A 103 -11.13 23.01 -3.90
N ARG A 104 -11.80 23.87 -4.69
CA ARG A 104 -13.23 23.73 -5.02
C ARG A 104 -13.45 22.72 -6.11
N PHE A 105 -14.60 22.05 -6.09
CA PHE A 105 -15.02 21.18 -7.20
C PHE A 105 -16.54 21.24 -7.39
N ALA A 106 -16.97 20.95 -8.62
CA ALA A 106 -18.39 20.80 -8.92
C ALA A 106 -18.59 19.57 -9.81
N TYR A 107 -19.54 18.71 -9.46
CA TYR A 107 -19.92 17.56 -10.28
C TYR A 107 -21.15 17.86 -11.11
N LYS A 108 -21.16 17.37 -12.36
CA LYS A 108 -22.35 17.31 -13.23
C LYS A 108 -22.36 16.00 -13.98
N GLN A 109 -23.45 15.27 -13.85
CA GLN A 109 -23.66 14.07 -14.66
C GLN A 109 -24.11 14.45 -16.07
N GLY A 110 -23.62 13.69 -17.07
CA GLY A 110 -23.96 13.92 -18.46
C GLY A 110 -23.67 12.69 -19.32
N LEU A 111 -24.03 12.78 -20.58
CA LEU A 111 -23.84 11.73 -21.58
C LEU A 111 -22.93 12.27 -22.68
N LEU A 112 -21.74 11.72 -22.86
CA LEU A 112 -20.93 11.93 -24.05
C LEU A 112 -21.51 11.11 -25.21
N LYS A 113 -21.74 11.75 -26.36
CA LYS A 113 -22.34 11.09 -27.52
C LYS A 113 -21.49 11.31 -28.76
N THR A 114 -21.21 10.21 -29.43
CA THR A 114 -20.68 10.18 -30.82
C THR A 114 -21.79 9.78 -31.80
N ASN A 115 -21.49 9.67 -33.08
CA ASN A 115 -22.46 9.23 -34.05
C ASN A 115 -22.94 7.80 -33.84
N ASN A 116 -22.09 6.96 -33.27
CA ASN A 116 -22.32 5.52 -33.19
C ASN A 116 -22.57 5.00 -31.75
N ASP A 117 -22.14 5.76 -30.73
CA ASP A 117 -22.19 5.29 -29.35
C ASP A 117 -22.39 6.44 -28.35
N PHE A 118 -22.75 6.08 -27.11
CA PHE A 118 -22.90 7.03 -26.00
C PHE A 118 -22.34 6.46 -24.69
N LEU A 119 -21.88 7.34 -23.82
CA LEU A 119 -21.33 6.98 -22.52
C LEU A 119 -21.77 7.94 -21.43
N GLY A 120 -22.34 7.42 -20.34
CA GLY A 120 -22.61 8.19 -19.12
C GLY A 120 -21.29 8.56 -18.44
N VAL A 121 -21.11 9.84 -18.15
CA VAL A 121 -19.91 10.37 -17.52
C VAL A 121 -20.25 11.36 -16.41
N ASN A 122 -19.32 11.52 -15.49
CA ASN A 122 -19.38 12.52 -14.43
C ASN A 122 -18.33 13.61 -14.73
N PHE A 123 -18.78 14.81 -15.03
CA PHE A 123 -17.91 15.97 -15.25
C PHE A 123 -17.50 16.50 -13.87
N LYS A 124 -16.21 16.50 -13.59
CA LYS A 124 -15.61 17.16 -12.44
C LYS A 124 -15.07 18.51 -12.87
N GLY A 125 -15.78 19.57 -12.53
CA GLY A 125 -15.34 20.94 -12.70
C GLY A 125 -14.33 21.30 -11.64
N VAL A 126 -13.17 21.82 -12.07
CA VAL A 126 -12.06 22.21 -11.20
C VAL A 126 -11.66 23.65 -11.45
N GLY A 127 -11.26 24.36 -10.40
CA GLY A 127 -10.85 25.75 -10.42
C GLY A 127 -9.34 25.97 -10.58
N PRO A 128 -8.88 27.22 -10.52
CA PRO A 128 -7.45 27.55 -10.64
C PRO A 128 -6.60 26.99 -9.49
N GLU A 129 -7.22 26.74 -8.33
CA GLU A 129 -6.58 26.11 -7.19
C GLU A 129 -6.39 24.59 -7.30
N TRP A 130 -6.81 23.98 -8.41
CA TRP A 130 -6.73 22.53 -8.57
C TRP A 130 -5.29 22.01 -8.66
N ASP A 131 -4.96 21.04 -7.83
CA ASP A 131 -3.70 20.30 -7.92
C ASP A 131 -3.79 19.26 -9.05
N SER A 132 -3.26 19.62 -10.21
CA SER A 132 -3.25 18.79 -11.41
C SER A 132 -2.14 17.74 -11.44
N THR A 133 -1.24 17.69 -10.46
CA THR A 133 -0.03 16.85 -10.45
C THR A 133 -0.33 15.37 -10.71
N PHE A 134 -1.37 14.83 -10.09
CA PHE A 134 -1.76 13.44 -10.27
C PHE A 134 -2.19 13.14 -11.72
N ILE A 135 -3.04 13.98 -12.30
CA ILE A 135 -3.51 13.82 -13.67
C ILE A 135 -2.39 14.12 -14.67
N ALA A 136 -1.53 15.10 -14.38
CA ALA A 136 -0.37 15.42 -15.22
C ALA A 136 0.59 14.24 -15.37
N ASN A 137 0.85 13.52 -14.28
CA ASN A 137 1.67 12.31 -14.30
C ASN A 137 0.99 11.11 -14.99
N SER A 138 -0.30 11.19 -15.22
CA SER A 138 -1.12 10.15 -15.86
C SER A 138 -1.51 10.48 -17.30
N MET A 139 -1.03 11.59 -17.85
CA MET A 139 -1.34 12.01 -19.24
C MET A 139 -0.66 11.10 -20.25
N ILE A 140 -1.43 10.72 -21.30
CA ILE A 140 -0.94 9.93 -22.42
C ILE A 140 -0.82 10.82 -23.67
N GLU A 141 -1.82 11.68 -23.90
CA GLU A 141 -1.90 12.51 -25.11
C GLU A 141 -2.50 13.87 -24.77
N GLY A 142 -2.01 14.93 -25.43
CA GLY A 142 -2.51 16.28 -25.26
C GLY A 142 -1.90 17.01 -24.05
N THR A 143 -2.59 18.05 -23.58
CA THR A 143 -2.15 18.92 -22.47
C THR A 143 -3.30 19.24 -21.54
N ILE A 144 -2.98 19.49 -20.26
CA ILE A 144 -3.95 19.99 -19.29
C ILE A 144 -4.13 21.49 -19.51
N PRO A 145 -5.36 21.97 -19.79
CA PRO A 145 -5.62 23.41 -19.93
C PRO A 145 -5.56 24.08 -18.54
N HIS A 146 -5.16 25.35 -18.52
CA HIS A 146 -5.38 26.20 -17.35
C HIS A 146 -6.88 26.46 -17.19
N PHE A 147 -7.50 25.88 -16.16
CA PHE A 147 -8.95 25.97 -15.92
C PHE A 147 -9.41 27.29 -15.27
N ASP A 148 -8.60 28.33 -15.28
CA ASP A 148 -8.90 29.70 -14.85
C ASP A 148 -9.22 30.65 -16.01
N ASP A 149 -8.83 30.31 -17.24
CA ASP A 149 -8.99 31.13 -18.43
C ASP A 149 -10.34 30.95 -19.13
N LYS A 150 -10.91 32.04 -19.64
CA LYS A 150 -12.09 31.96 -20.54
C LYS A 150 -11.84 31.06 -21.75
N ALA A 151 -10.57 30.91 -22.17
CA ALA A 151 -10.17 30.03 -23.26
C ALA A 151 -10.26 28.53 -22.89
N SER A 152 -10.36 28.19 -21.63
CA SER A 152 -10.55 26.81 -21.15
C SER A 152 -12.01 26.36 -21.10
N HIS A 153 -12.95 27.30 -21.26
CA HIS A 153 -14.36 26.97 -21.30
C HIS A 153 -14.65 25.99 -22.46
N ASN A 154 -15.44 24.96 -22.15
CA ASN A 154 -15.77 23.86 -23.08
C ASN A 154 -14.56 22.95 -23.47
N LYS A 155 -13.45 23.00 -22.73
CA LYS A 155 -12.38 22.04 -22.86
C LYS A 155 -12.54 20.93 -21.80
N ILE A 156 -12.25 19.70 -22.19
CA ILE A 156 -12.35 18.53 -21.28
C ILE A 156 -11.13 17.62 -21.39
N LEU A 157 -10.82 16.97 -20.28
CA LEU A 157 -9.90 15.83 -20.23
C LEU A 157 -10.73 14.56 -20.08
N VAL A 158 -10.45 13.57 -20.90
CA VAL A 158 -11.11 12.27 -20.88
C VAL A 158 -10.11 11.17 -20.57
N SER A 159 -10.58 10.06 -20.01
CA SER A 159 -9.70 8.91 -19.81
C SER A 159 -9.48 8.15 -21.13
N LYS A 160 -8.40 7.38 -21.22
CA LYS A 160 -8.14 6.46 -22.32
C LYS A 160 -9.26 5.43 -22.47
N THR A 161 -9.79 4.90 -21.37
CA THR A 161 -10.93 3.97 -21.39
C THR A 161 -12.16 4.56 -22.10
N MET A 162 -12.47 5.84 -21.85
CA MET A 162 -13.55 6.55 -22.55
C MET A 162 -13.19 6.80 -24.02
N ALA A 163 -11.94 7.23 -24.27
CA ALA A 163 -11.44 7.52 -25.61
C ALA A 163 -11.49 6.28 -26.51
N ASP A 164 -11.03 5.12 -26.00
CA ASP A 164 -11.07 3.85 -26.72
C ASP A 164 -12.52 3.40 -27.00
N LYS A 165 -13.42 3.52 -25.99
CA LYS A 165 -14.82 3.10 -26.13
C LYS A 165 -15.60 3.95 -27.14
N LEU A 166 -15.34 5.24 -27.19
CA LEU A 166 -16.03 6.18 -28.07
C LEU A 166 -15.22 6.55 -29.32
N ASN A 167 -14.06 5.92 -29.55
CA ASN A 167 -13.12 6.23 -30.64
C ASN A 167 -12.76 7.74 -30.72
N LEU A 168 -12.38 8.33 -29.57
CA LEU A 168 -12.06 9.75 -29.44
C LEU A 168 -10.56 9.96 -29.58
N LYS A 169 -10.20 11.15 -30.14
CA LYS A 169 -8.82 11.61 -30.25
C LYS A 169 -8.66 12.98 -29.61
N SER A 170 -7.43 13.32 -29.24
CA SER A 170 -7.09 14.66 -28.78
C SER A 170 -7.46 15.71 -29.83
N ASN A 171 -7.86 16.90 -29.41
CA ASN A 171 -8.37 17.99 -30.19
C ASN A 171 -9.68 17.72 -30.96
N GLN A 172 -10.31 16.59 -30.77
CA GLN A 172 -11.63 16.30 -31.36
C GLN A 172 -12.74 17.01 -30.58
N LYS A 173 -13.80 17.41 -31.32
CA LYS A 173 -15.01 17.97 -30.72
C LYS A 173 -16.04 16.88 -30.48
N ILE A 174 -16.67 16.90 -29.30
CA ILE A 174 -17.71 15.95 -28.90
C ILE A 174 -18.90 16.69 -28.31
N PHE A 175 -20.09 16.12 -28.47
CA PHE A 175 -21.31 16.62 -27.80
C PHE A 175 -21.52 15.90 -26.48
N ALA A 176 -21.84 16.68 -25.45
CA ALA A 176 -22.33 16.17 -24.18
C ALA A 176 -23.78 16.62 -23.98
N TYR A 177 -24.60 15.71 -23.51
CA TYR A 177 -26.02 15.94 -23.22
C TYR A 177 -26.22 15.88 -21.72
N PHE A 178 -26.90 16.89 -21.19
CA PHE A 178 -27.23 17.02 -19.79
C PHE A 178 -28.75 17.01 -19.65
N ILE A 179 -29.26 16.14 -18.81
CA ILE A 179 -30.70 15.98 -18.55
C ILE A 179 -30.98 16.67 -17.23
N ASP A 180 -31.78 17.72 -17.27
CA ASP A 180 -32.24 18.47 -16.12
C ASP A 180 -33.77 18.49 -16.11
N ASN A 181 -34.37 18.97 -14.98
CA ASN A 181 -35.80 19.14 -14.86
C ASN A 181 -36.39 20.05 -15.97
N ASN A 182 -35.58 20.94 -16.56
CA ASN A 182 -35.95 21.87 -17.61
C ASN A 182 -35.73 21.32 -19.03
N GLY A 183 -35.39 20.02 -19.16
CA GLY A 183 -35.20 19.35 -20.45
C GLY A 183 -33.75 18.91 -20.71
N VAL A 184 -33.45 18.64 -21.98
CA VAL A 184 -32.13 18.17 -22.43
C VAL A 184 -31.32 19.33 -22.98
N ARG A 185 -30.17 19.59 -22.38
CA ARG A 185 -29.22 20.59 -22.88
C ARG A 185 -28.03 19.89 -23.55
N ALA A 186 -27.75 20.27 -24.80
CA ALA A 186 -26.57 19.81 -25.51
C ALA A 186 -25.46 20.88 -25.47
N ARG A 187 -24.23 20.46 -25.20
CA ARG A 187 -23.06 21.32 -25.23
C ARG A 187 -21.91 20.65 -25.98
N ARG A 188 -21.20 21.41 -26.77
CA ARG A 188 -20.06 20.92 -27.53
C ARG A 188 -18.78 21.18 -26.77
N PHE A 189 -17.99 20.14 -26.52
CA PHE A 189 -16.70 20.18 -25.86
C PHE A 189 -15.57 19.87 -26.84
N THR A 190 -14.37 20.33 -26.53
CA THR A 190 -13.12 19.95 -27.20
C THR A 190 -12.28 19.13 -26.24
N ILE A 191 -11.83 17.95 -26.66
CA ILE A 191 -10.95 17.08 -25.88
C ILE A 191 -9.54 17.65 -25.94
N CYS A 192 -8.99 18.10 -24.80
CA CYS A 192 -7.65 18.70 -24.73
C CYS A 192 -6.56 17.68 -24.44
N GLY A 193 -6.93 16.59 -23.77
CA GLY A 193 -5.99 15.54 -23.44
C GLY A 193 -6.69 14.27 -23.00
N ILE A 194 -5.91 13.20 -23.05
CA ILE A 194 -6.31 11.85 -22.68
C ILE A 194 -5.38 11.37 -21.57
N TYR A 195 -5.96 10.93 -20.45
CA TYR A 195 -5.23 10.41 -19.29
C TYR A 195 -5.55 8.95 -19.02
N GLU A 196 -4.65 8.22 -18.34
CA GLU A 196 -4.85 6.84 -17.90
C GLU A 196 -4.29 6.63 -16.50
N THR A 197 -5.17 6.35 -15.54
CA THR A 197 -4.74 6.12 -14.16
C THR A 197 -4.74 4.65 -13.76
N ASN A 198 -5.34 3.80 -14.60
CA ASN A 198 -5.61 2.39 -14.31
C ASN A 198 -6.56 2.17 -13.12
N LEU A 199 -7.27 3.21 -12.66
CA LEU A 199 -8.37 3.10 -11.69
C LEU A 199 -9.69 2.98 -12.45
N LYS A 200 -10.08 1.75 -12.79
CA LYS A 200 -11.26 1.43 -13.63
C LYS A 200 -12.52 2.18 -13.20
N LYS A 201 -12.79 2.25 -11.88
CA LYS A 201 -13.96 2.94 -11.32
C LYS A 201 -14.04 4.40 -11.75
N TYR A 202 -12.91 5.10 -11.81
CA TYR A 202 -12.84 6.50 -12.18
C TYR A 202 -12.61 6.68 -13.68
N ASP A 203 -11.71 5.91 -14.28
CA ASP A 203 -11.38 5.98 -15.70
C ASP A 203 -12.59 5.71 -16.61
N GLN A 204 -13.60 4.98 -16.11
CA GLN A 204 -14.82 4.69 -16.89
C GLN A 204 -15.83 5.85 -16.90
N ILE A 205 -15.83 6.71 -15.88
CA ILE A 205 -16.91 7.68 -15.69
C ILE A 205 -16.44 9.12 -15.48
N MET A 206 -15.17 9.37 -15.09
CA MET A 206 -14.73 10.71 -14.72
C MET A 206 -14.12 11.44 -15.89
N CYS A 207 -14.60 12.67 -16.18
CA CYS A 207 -13.93 13.61 -17.05
C CYS A 207 -13.77 14.96 -16.35
N PHE A 208 -12.69 15.70 -16.66
CA PHE A 208 -12.39 16.98 -16.03
C PHE A 208 -12.77 18.12 -16.96
N CYS A 209 -13.34 19.18 -16.39
CA CYS A 209 -13.65 20.43 -17.08
C CYS A 209 -13.37 21.62 -16.16
N ASP A 210 -13.57 22.83 -16.65
CA ASP A 210 -13.48 24.02 -15.80
C ASP A 210 -14.68 24.15 -14.85
N LEU A 211 -14.42 24.73 -13.67
CA LEU A 211 -15.41 24.91 -12.60
C LEU A 211 -16.60 25.78 -13.05
N TYR A 212 -16.32 26.84 -13.83
CA TYR A 212 -17.34 27.71 -14.37
C TYR A 212 -18.35 26.95 -15.25
N THR A 213 -17.87 26.08 -16.15
CA THR A 213 -18.73 25.26 -16.99
C THR A 213 -19.61 24.33 -16.17
N ALA A 214 -19.02 23.63 -15.17
CA ALA A 214 -19.77 22.72 -14.32
C ALA A 214 -20.87 23.46 -13.50
N ARG A 215 -20.56 24.63 -12.93
CA ARG A 215 -21.53 25.47 -12.22
C ARG A 215 -22.68 25.92 -13.14
N LYS A 216 -22.36 26.46 -14.32
CA LYS A 216 -23.37 26.87 -15.30
C LYS A 216 -24.27 25.72 -15.76
N LEU A 217 -23.73 24.54 -15.91
CA LEU A 217 -24.51 23.35 -16.27
C LEU A 217 -25.46 22.93 -15.16
N ASN A 218 -25.11 23.19 -13.89
CA ASN A 218 -25.99 22.98 -12.75
C ASN A 218 -27.01 24.12 -12.52
N GLY A 219 -26.81 25.28 -13.12
CA GLY A 219 -27.60 26.47 -12.88
C GLY A 219 -27.31 27.12 -11.52
N TRP A 220 -26.06 26.96 -11.02
CA TRP A 220 -25.60 27.44 -9.72
C TRP A 220 -25.00 28.85 -9.80
N GLU A 221 -25.06 29.55 -8.67
CA GLU A 221 -24.45 30.88 -8.49
C GLU A 221 -22.93 30.81 -8.43
N GLU A 222 -22.25 31.96 -8.40
CA GLU A 222 -20.77 32.02 -8.51
C GLU A 222 -20.04 31.37 -7.34
N ASP A 223 -20.58 31.40 -6.17
CA ASP A 223 -20.01 30.81 -4.96
C ASP A 223 -20.54 29.41 -4.64
N GLN A 224 -21.55 28.94 -5.39
CA GLN A 224 -22.11 27.59 -5.23
C GLN A 224 -21.31 26.56 -5.99
N VAL A 225 -20.95 25.47 -5.30
CA VAL A 225 -20.21 24.33 -5.84
C VAL A 225 -20.70 23.03 -5.19
N SER A 226 -20.27 21.87 -5.66
CA SER A 226 -20.54 20.60 -4.96
C SER A 226 -19.83 20.53 -3.62
N GLY A 227 -18.68 21.21 -3.49
CA GLY A 227 -17.92 21.23 -2.25
C GLY A 227 -16.46 21.65 -2.42
N ALA A 228 -15.70 21.42 -1.38
CA ALA A 228 -14.25 21.59 -1.35
C ALA A 228 -13.55 20.27 -1.03
N GLU A 229 -12.44 20.02 -1.68
CA GLU A 229 -11.52 18.90 -1.46
C GLU A 229 -10.32 19.39 -0.66
N LEU A 230 -9.96 18.64 0.38
CA LEU A 230 -8.89 18.97 1.30
C LEU A 230 -7.80 17.90 1.27
N GLN A 231 -6.57 18.34 1.05
CA GLN A 231 -5.38 17.50 1.20
C GLN A 231 -4.81 17.69 2.60
N VAL A 232 -4.56 16.58 3.29
CA VAL A 232 -3.95 16.54 4.61
C VAL A 232 -2.44 16.36 4.45
N GLU A 233 -1.65 16.97 5.33
CA GLU A 233 -0.19 16.85 5.31
C GLU A 233 0.29 15.40 5.53
N ASN A 234 -0.36 14.70 6.47
CA ASN A 234 -0.04 13.32 6.78
C ASN A 234 -1.32 12.47 6.83
N PHE A 235 -1.39 11.43 6.00
CA PHE A 235 -2.54 10.53 5.93
C PHE A 235 -2.84 9.80 7.24
N GLU A 236 -1.84 9.53 8.07
CA GLU A 236 -2.05 8.89 9.37
C GLU A 236 -2.82 9.78 10.34
N GLN A 237 -2.73 11.10 10.17
CA GLN A 237 -3.46 12.08 10.96
C GLN A 237 -4.88 12.37 10.43
N LEU A 238 -5.28 11.69 9.34
CA LEU A 238 -6.59 11.87 8.73
C LEU A 238 -7.76 11.85 9.74
N PRO A 239 -7.86 10.91 10.70
CA PRO A 239 -8.95 10.90 11.67
C PRO A 239 -8.96 12.14 12.59
N ILE A 240 -7.78 12.63 12.96
CA ILE A 240 -7.63 13.80 13.83
C ILE A 240 -8.07 15.06 13.09
N VAL A 241 -7.62 15.22 11.83
CA VAL A 241 -8.00 16.37 11.00
C VAL A 241 -9.50 16.34 10.66
N ALA A 242 -10.05 15.15 10.33
CA ALA A 242 -11.48 14.97 10.09
C ALA A 242 -12.33 15.42 11.30
N ASN A 243 -11.94 15.02 12.52
CA ASN A 243 -12.62 15.44 13.74
C ASN A 243 -12.57 16.97 13.96
N ARG A 244 -11.45 17.62 13.58
CA ARG A 244 -11.36 19.09 13.64
C ARG A 244 -12.32 19.77 12.65
N ILE A 245 -12.47 19.22 11.46
CA ILE A 245 -13.41 19.71 10.45
C ILE A 245 -14.84 19.51 10.94
N ILE A 246 -15.17 18.33 11.47
CA ILE A 246 -16.48 18.04 12.04
C ILE A 246 -16.84 19.07 13.12
N GLY A 247 -15.90 19.39 14.01
CA GLY A 247 -16.15 20.34 15.09
C GLY A 247 -16.31 21.80 14.65
N LYS A 248 -15.71 22.20 13.51
CA LYS A 248 -15.71 23.59 13.04
C LYS A 248 -16.71 23.88 11.93
N VAL A 249 -16.97 22.90 11.05
CA VAL A 249 -17.68 23.10 9.79
C VAL A 249 -18.98 22.31 9.73
N ASN A 250 -18.99 21.05 10.16
CA ASN A 250 -20.20 20.23 10.07
C ASN A 250 -21.35 20.85 10.89
N LYS A 251 -22.55 20.72 10.34
CA LYS A 251 -23.79 21.31 10.90
C LYS A 251 -23.83 22.84 10.91
N THR A 252 -22.82 23.55 10.39
CA THR A 252 -22.98 24.97 10.07
C THR A 252 -23.80 25.10 8.79
N VAL A 253 -24.50 26.22 8.64
CA VAL A 253 -25.39 26.49 7.52
C VAL A 253 -24.80 27.63 6.70
N ASP A 254 -24.90 27.56 5.41
CA ASP A 254 -24.51 28.65 4.52
C ASP A 254 -25.61 29.71 4.39
N HIS A 255 -25.35 30.77 3.66
CA HIS A 255 -26.31 31.86 3.47
C HIS A 255 -27.50 31.50 2.57
N TYR A 256 -27.49 30.34 1.91
CA TYR A 256 -28.63 29.77 1.18
C TYR A 256 -29.47 28.82 2.05
N GLY A 257 -29.06 28.53 3.28
CA GLY A 257 -29.71 27.60 4.17
C GLY A 257 -29.25 26.15 4.04
N GLU A 258 -28.19 25.90 3.30
CA GLU A 258 -27.64 24.56 3.05
C GLU A 258 -26.65 24.16 4.15
N THR A 259 -26.71 22.92 4.59
CA THR A 259 -25.90 22.41 5.71
C THR A 259 -24.60 21.76 5.22
N TYR A 260 -23.47 22.18 5.79
CA TYR A 260 -22.18 21.57 5.52
C TYR A 260 -22.02 20.21 6.21
N SER A 261 -21.38 19.30 5.51
CA SER A 261 -20.93 18.02 6.05
C SER A 261 -19.59 17.65 5.44
N SER A 262 -18.84 16.81 6.12
CA SER A 262 -17.54 16.32 5.64
C SER A 262 -17.52 14.80 5.63
N SER A 263 -16.84 14.24 4.64
CA SER A 263 -16.57 12.81 4.53
C SER A 263 -15.11 12.56 4.19
N THR A 264 -14.51 11.58 4.82
CA THR A 264 -13.16 11.13 4.52
C THR A 264 -13.13 10.26 3.27
N ILE A 265 -11.99 10.19 2.61
CA ILE A 265 -11.81 9.31 1.43
C ILE A 265 -12.09 7.83 1.75
N LYS A 266 -11.91 7.42 3.02
CA LYS A 266 -12.23 6.07 3.49
C LYS A 266 -13.74 5.83 3.51
N GLU A 267 -14.53 6.84 3.88
CA GLU A 267 -16.01 6.77 3.88
C GLU A 267 -16.58 6.85 2.47
N ILE A 268 -15.94 7.62 1.58
CA ILE A 268 -16.36 7.75 0.17
C ILE A 268 -16.06 6.45 -0.61
N ASN A 269 -14.95 5.77 -0.30
CA ASN A 269 -14.52 4.56 -0.98
C ASN A 269 -14.32 3.37 0.00
N PRO A 270 -15.34 2.97 0.76
CA PRO A 270 -15.19 1.98 1.83
C PRO A 270 -14.72 0.60 1.30
N GLN A 271 -15.17 0.22 0.11
CA GLN A 271 -14.79 -1.07 -0.50
C GLN A 271 -13.30 -1.18 -0.79
N ILE A 272 -12.70 -0.10 -1.34
CA ILE A 272 -11.26 -0.07 -1.66
C ILE A 272 -10.44 -0.13 -0.37
N PHE A 273 -10.81 0.68 0.64
CA PHE A 273 -10.07 0.70 1.91
C PHE A 273 -10.28 -0.55 2.74
N ALA A 274 -11.45 -1.19 2.69
CA ALA A 274 -11.66 -2.51 3.29
C ALA A 274 -10.77 -3.58 2.64
N TRP A 275 -10.69 -3.59 1.30
CA TRP A 275 -9.81 -4.50 0.58
C TRP A 275 -8.32 -4.26 0.91
N LEU A 276 -7.88 -3.00 1.00
CA LEU A 276 -6.51 -2.68 1.45
C LEU A 276 -6.26 -3.14 2.89
N GLY A 277 -7.26 -3.09 3.77
CA GLY A 277 -7.18 -3.63 5.13
C GLY A 277 -7.01 -5.15 5.19
N LEU A 278 -7.65 -5.89 4.28
CA LEU A 278 -7.48 -7.35 4.17
C LEU A 278 -6.04 -7.74 3.79
N MET A 279 -5.33 -6.89 3.04
CA MET A 279 -3.92 -7.14 2.72
C MET A 279 -3.03 -7.16 3.97
N ASP A 280 -3.32 -6.33 4.99
CA ASP A 280 -2.59 -6.36 6.25
C ASP A 280 -2.76 -7.69 6.97
N LEU A 281 -3.97 -8.23 7.02
CA LEU A 281 -4.24 -9.54 7.59
C LEU A 281 -3.43 -10.63 6.88
N ASN A 282 -3.42 -10.63 5.55
CA ASN A 282 -2.66 -11.59 4.76
C ASN A 282 -1.16 -11.55 5.08
N VAL A 283 -0.58 -10.34 5.24
CA VAL A 283 0.83 -10.19 5.64
C VAL A 283 1.07 -10.84 7.00
N TRP A 284 0.23 -10.57 8.01
CA TRP A 284 0.40 -11.16 9.32
C TRP A 284 0.34 -12.69 9.30
N VAL A 285 -0.57 -13.25 8.50
CA VAL A 285 -0.67 -14.71 8.31
C VAL A 285 0.60 -15.26 7.66
N ILE A 286 1.09 -14.62 6.60
CA ILE A 286 2.32 -15.04 5.91
C ILE A 286 3.53 -14.95 6.86
N LEU A 287 3.67 -13.84 7.59
CA LEU A 287 4.76 -13.69 8.56
C LEU A 287 4.72 -14.78 9.64
N GLY A 288 3.56 -15.06 10.21
CA GLY A 288 3.39 -16.11 11.21
C GLY A 288 3.72 -17.50 10.67
N LEU A 289 3.23 -17.82 9.48
CA LEU A 289 3.49 -19.11 8.84
C LEU A 289 4.97 -19.28 8.48
N MET A 290 5.62 -18.26 7.93
CA MET A 290 7.04 -18.33 7.59
C MET A 290 7.93 -18.44 8.83
N LEU A 291 7.59 -17.75 9.93
CA LEU A 291 8.26 -17.90 11.21
C LEU A 291 8.10 -19.32 11.78
N ALA A 292 6.92 -19.91 11.66
CA ALA A 292 6.67 -21.29 12.09
C ALA A 292 7.52 -22.28 11.25
N VAL A 293 7.54 -22.15 9.93
CA VAL A 293 8.36 -23.00 9.04
C VAL A 293 9.84 -22.85 9.36
N ALA A 294 10.34 -21.61 9.51
CA ALA A 294 11.72 -21.35 9.89
C ALA A 294 12.04 -21.97 11.27
N GLY A 295 11.13 -21.86 12.24
CA GLY A 295 11.28 -22.47 13.57
C GLY A 295 11.36 -24.00 13.51
N ILE A 296 10.45 -24.66 12.79
CA ILE A 296 10.43 -26.13 12.64
C ILE A 296 11.70 -26.64 11.94
N THR A 297 12.12 -25.98 10.87
CA THR A 297 13.34 -26.36 10.16
C THR A 297 14.59 -26.20 11.04
N MET A 298 14.62 -25.14 11.86
CA MET A 298 15.70 -24.93 12.83
C MET A 298 15.68 -25.96 13.96
N ILE A 299 14.52 -26.37 14.48
CA ILE A 299 14.38 -27.45 15.48
C ILE A 299 14.98 -28.73 14.92
N SER A 300 14.55 -29.14 13.72
CA SER A 300 15.02 -30.35 13.05
C SER A 300 16.54 -30.30 12.81
N GLY A 301 17.05 -29.17 12.32
CA GLY A 301 18.48 -28.97 12.12
C GLY A 301 19.28 -29.07 13.43
N LEU A 302 18.83 -28.44 14.50
CA LEU A 302 19.48 -28.49 15.81
C LEU A 302 19.49 -29.91 16.38
N LEU A 303 18.35 -30.64 16.29
CA LEU A 303 18.27 -32.03 16.79
C LEU A 303 19.23 -32.94 16.03
N ILE A 304 19.31 -32.84 14.69
CA ILE A 304 20.27 -33.62 13.90
C ILE A 304 21.71 -33.34 14.35
N ILE A 305 22.05 -32.06 14.52
CA ILE A 305 23.39 -31.68 14.99
C ILE A 305 23.70 -32.20 16.39
N ILE A 306 22.74 -32.15 17.32
CA ILE A 306 22.91 -32.68 18.68
C ILE A 306 23.16 -34.20 18.64
N LEU A 307 22.37 -34.95 17.85
CA LEU A 307 22.50 -36.40 17.74
C LEU A 307 23.85 -36.80 17.15
N GLU A 308 24.30 -36.12 16.10
CA GLU A 308 25.61 -36.41 15.47
C GLU A 308 26.81 -36.08 16.37
N ARG A 309 26.66 -35.10 17.28
CA ARG A 309 27.71 -34.68 18.19
C ARG A 309 27.57 -35.31 19.57
N THR A 310 26.83 -36.43 19.70
CA THR A 310 26.55 -37.09 20.98
C THR A 310 27.85 -37.55 21.67
N ASN A 311 28.80 -38.09 20.91
CA ASN A 311 30.13 -38.50 21.45
C ASN A 311 30.89 -37.29 22.05
N MET A 312 30.96 -36.18 21.34
CA MET A 312 31.55 -34.94 21.85
C MET A 312 30.88 -34.44 23.12
N ILE A 313 29.54 -34.50 23.17
CA ILE A 313 28.75 -34.12 24.35
C ILE A 313 29.08 -35.06 25.53
N GLY A 314 29.20 -36.38 25.28
CA GLY A 314 29.59 -37.36 26.26
C GLY A 314 30.97 -37.09 26.87
N ILE A 315 31.98 -36.84 26.04
CA ILE A 315 33.33 -36.49 26.48
C ILE A 315 33.37 -35.21 27.30
N LEU A 316 32.67 -34.17 26.86
CA LEU A 316 32.58 -32.89 27.59
C LEU A 316 31.92 -33.09 28.99
N LYS A 317 30.88 -33.92 29.08
CA LYS A 317 30.24 -34.26 30.35
C LYS A 317 31.18 -35.08 31.26
N ALA A 318 31.92 -36.06 30.72
CA ALA A 318 32.89 -36.83 31.47
C ALA A 318 34.03 -35.97 32.04
N LEU A 319 34.42 -34.90 31.28
CA LEU A 319 35.37 -33.88 31.76
C LEU A 319 34.77 -32.87 32.75
N GLY A 320 33.51 -33.04 33.19
CA GLY A 320 32.87 -32.19 34.18
C GLY A 320 32.17 -30.95 33.64
N ALA A 321 31.94 -30.83 32.31
CA ALA A 321 31.22 -29.71 31.77
C ALA A 321 29.74 -29.68 32.18
N ARG A 322 29.27 -28.55 32.69
CA ARG A 322 27.86 -28.37 33.12
C ARG A 322 26.90 -28.42 31.94
N ASN A 323 25.74 -29.04 32.12
CA ASN A 323 24.71 -29.08 31.07
C ASN A 323 24.34 -27.69 30.52
N LYS A 324 24.34 -26.64 31.35
CA LYS A 324 24.11 -25.24 30.93
C LYS A 324 25.16 -24.79 29.92
N THR A 325 26.44 -25.07 30.12
CA THR A 325 27.55 -24.67 29.22
C THR A 325 27.38 -25.33 27.87
N ILE A 326 27.08 -26.63 27.82
CA ILE A 326 26.88 -27.37 26.58
C ILE A 326 25.63 -26.82 25.83
N ARG A 327 24.51 -26.61 26.52
CA ARG A 327 23.32 -26.01 25.90
C ARG A 327 23.62 -24.63 25.29
N HIS A 328 24.29 -23.73 26.00
CA HIS A 328 24.67 -22.43 25.47
C HIS A 328 25.58 -22.54 24.26
N THR A 329 26.45 -23.56 24.15
CA THR A 329 27.27 -23.80 22.98
C THR A 329 26.41 -24.07 21.74
N PHE A 330 25.41 -24.95 21.85
CA PHE A 330 24.52 -25.27 20.74
C PHE A 330 23.55 -24.09 20.40
N LEU A 331 23.10 -23.33 21.38
CA LEU A 331 22.31 -22.13 21.13
C LEU A 331 23.14 -21.07 20.39
N TRP A 332 24.39 -20.82 20.78
CA TRP A 332 25.28 -19.92 20.05
C TRP A 332 25.56 -20.40 18.61
N MET A 333 25.72 -21.71 18.44
CA MET A 333 25.86 -22.30 17.11
C MET A 333 24.62 -22.04 16.25
N SER A 334 23.41 -22.19 16.83
CA SER A 334 22.17 -21.89 16.13
C SER A 334 22.06 -20.40 15.75
N VAL A 335 22.51 -19.50 16.62
CA VAL A 335 22.57 -18.06 16.31
C VAL A 335 23.47 -17.80 15.08
N PHE A 336 24.59 -18.48 14.93
CA PHE A 336 25.44 -18.37 13.73
C PHE A 336 24.75 -18.91 12.47
N ILE A 337 24.00 -20.02 12.58
CA ILE A 337 23.23 -20.60 11.47
C ILE A 337 22.12 -19.65 11.04
N ILE A 338 21.35 -19.12 12.01
CA ILE A 338 20.30 -18.12 11.76
C ILE A 338 20.90 -16.87 11.13
N GLY A 339 21.98 -16.30 11.69
CA GLY A 339 22.65 -15.11 11.17
C GLY A 339 23.09 -15.27 9.71
N ARG A 340 23.64 -16.45 9.35
CA ARG A 340 23.96 -16.76 7.96
C ARG A 340 22.72 -16.88 7.10
N GLY A 341 21.64 -17.48 7.60
CA GLY A 341 20.35 -17.56 6.92
C GLY A 341 19.76 -16.18 6.67
N LEU A 342 19.79 -15.28 7.66
CA LEU A 342 19.35 -13.91 7.55
C LEU A 342 20.13 -13.13 6.48
N LEU A 343 21.47 -13.26 6.45
CA LEU A 343 22.28 -12.61 5.41
C LEU A 343 21.89 -13.08 3.99
N ILE A 344 21.78 -14.38 3.78
CA ILE A 344 21.39 -14.93 2.48
C ILE A 344 19.94 -14.52 2.14
N GLY A 345 19.02 -14.59 3.11
CA GLY A 345 17.63 -14.21 2.93
C GLY A 345 17.45 -12.74 2.57
N ASN A 346 18.22 -11.84 3.19
CA ASN A 346 18.24 -10.42 2.82
C ASN A 346 18.77 -10.22 1.39
N ILE A 347 19.87 -10.88 1.01
CA ILE A 347 20.41 -10.75 -0.35
C ILE A 347 19.39 -11.22 -1.39
N ILE A 348 18.71 -12.34 -1.16
CA ILE A 348 17.71 -12.88 -2.07
C ILE A 348 16.47 -11.99 -2.07
N GLY A 349 15.92 -11.67 -0.91
CA GLY A 349 14.67 -10.89 -0.77
C GLY A 349 14.83 -9.49 -1.35
N LEU A 350 15.85 -8.75 -0.91
CA LEU A 350 16.11 -7.41 -1.43
C LEU A 350 16.52 -7.42 -2.90
N GLY A 351 17.30 -8.41 -3.33
CA GLY A 351 17.68 -8.55 -4.73
C GLY A 351 16.48 -8.74 -5.66
N LEU A 352 15.50 -9.58 -5.27
CA LEU A 352 14.26 -9.77 -6.04
C LEU A 352 13.38 -8.51 -6.07
N ILE A 353 13.31 -7.77 -4.97
CA ILE A 353 12.55 -6.50 -4.90
C ILE A 353 13.20 -5.46 -5.81
N VAL A 354 14.53 -5.30 -5.75
CA VAL A 354 15.28 -4.39 -6.64
C VAL A 354 15.08 -4.77 -8.09
N LEU A 355 15.19 -6.08 -8.40
CA LEU A 355 14.94 -6.58 -9.75
C LEU A 355 13.53 -6.20 -10.23
N GLN A 356 12.50 -6.44 -9.43
CA GLN A 356 11.13 -6.08 -9.77
C GLN A 356 10.96 -4.56 -9.98
N GLN A 357 11.58 -3.74 -9.16
CA GLN A 357 11.47 -2.28 -9.26
C GLN A 357 12.06 -1.73 -10.56
N TYR A 358 13.21 -2.28 -11.01
CA TYR A 358 13.87 -1.80 -12.23
C TYR A 358 13.35 -2.46 -13.51
N THR A 359 12.97 -3.74 -13.45
CA THR A 359 12.58 -4.48 -14.66
C THR A 359 11.08 -4.58 -14.87
N SER A 360 10.28 -4.30 -13.83
CA SER A 360 8.82 -4.49 -13.87
C SER A 360 8.43 -5.87 -14.42
N LEU A 361 9.19 -6.90 -14.01
CA LEU A 361 9.12 -8.27 -14.55
C LEU A 361 7.71 -8.86 -14.39
N ILE A 362 7.12 -8.68 -13.21
CA ILE A 362 5.78 -9.19 -12.92
C ILE A 362 4.78 -8.11 -13.27
N LYS A 363 4.11 -8.31 -14.40
CA LYS A 363 3.01 -7.47 -14.86
C LYS A 363 1.69 -7.97 -14.28
N LEU A 364 0.80 -7.06 -13.99
CA LEU A 364 -0.55 -7.33 -13.48
C LEU A 364 -1.59 -6.79 -14.47
N ASP A 365 -2.78 -7.35 -14.40
CA ASP A 365 -3.91 -6.82 -15.13
C ASP A 365 -4.43 -5.55 -14.44
N PRO A 366 -4.33 -4.36 -15.07
CA PRO A 366 -4.78 -3.11 -14.48
C PRO A 366 -6.28 -3.08 -14.17
N GLN A 367 -7.06 -3.90 -14.89
CA GLN A 367 -8.51 -3.95 -14.69
C GLN A 367 -8.90 -4.59 -13.37
N THR A 368 -8.08 -5.54 -12.89
CA THR A 368 -8.34 -6.30 -11.66
C THR A 368 -7.58 -5.71 -10.46
N TYR A 369 -6.32 -5.31 -10.67
CA TYR A 369 -5.42 -4.92 -9.59
C TYR A 369 -5.18 -3.41 -9.48
N TYR A 370 -5.76 -2.59 -10.36
CA TYR A 370 -5.61 -1.13 -10.42
C TYR A 370 -4.17 -0.62 -10.68
N VAL A 371 -3.25 -1.54 -10.96
CA VAL A 371 -1.84 -1.28 -11.27
C VAL A 371 -1.36 -2.19 -12.39
N SER A 372 -0.48 -1.70 -13.26
CA SER A 372 0.06 -2.46 -14.40
C SER A 372 1.21 -3.39 -14.04
N THR A 373 1.87 -3.13 -12.92
CA THR A 373 3.01 -3.93 -12.42
C THR A 373 2.90 -4.07 -10.91
N VAL A 374 3.52 -5.10 -10.33
CA VAL A 374 3.57 -5.25 -8.87
C VAL A 374 4.35 -4.08 -8.27
N PRO A 375 3.68 -3.17 -7.54
CA PRO A 375 4.37 -2.08 -6.89
C PRO A 375 5.14 -2.60 -5.68
N VAL A 376 6.35 -2.12 -5.49
CA VAL A 376 7.21 -2.48 -4.36
C VAL A 376 7.71 -1.22 -3.67
N GLU A 377 7.70 -1.22 -2.35
CA GLU A 377 8.17 -0.10 -1.55
C GLU A 377 9.16 -0.57 -0.50
N PHE A 378 10.31 0.10 -0.46
CA PHE A 378 11.34 -0.16 0.54
C PHE A 378 11.05 0.61 1.82
N ASN A 379 10.83 -0.11 2.91
CA ASN A 379 10.81 0.48 4.24
C ASN A 379 11.83 -0.20 5.14
N TRP A 380 12.96 0.46 5.34
CA TRP A 380 14.08 -0.07 6.11
C TRP A 380 13.71 -0.42 7.55
N LEU A 381 12.78 0.32 8.14
CA LEU A 381 12.31 0.05 9.51
C LEU A 381 11.67 -1.35 9.60
N TYR A 382 10.75 -1.67 8.70
CA TYR A 382 10.08 -2.98 8.68
C TYR A 382 11.08 -4.10 8.37
N ILE A 383 12.03 -3.90 7.45
CA ILE A 383 13.06 -4.89 7.11
C ILE A 383 13.92 -5.21 8.34
N VAL A 384 14.39 -4.19 9.04
CA VAL A 384 15.20 -4.38 10.27
C VAL A 384 14.37 -5.08 11.35
N LEU A 385 13.11 -4.70 11.52
CA LEU A 385 12.21 -5.26 12.51
C LEU A 385 11.93 -6.74 12.26
N ILE A 386 11.70 -7.14 11.00
CA ILE A 386 11.54 -8.54 10.58
C ILE A 386 12.81 -9.34 10.87
N ASN A 387 13.99 -8.80 10.57
CA ASN A 387 15.27 -9.47 10.86
C ASN A 387 15.46 -9.72 12.35
N ILE A 388 15.22 -8.70 13.18
CA ILE A 388 15.34 -8.80 14.65
C ILE A 388 14.30 -9.80 15.17
N ALA A 389 13.05 -9.70 14.74
CA ALA A 389 11.97 -10.59 15.17
C ALA A 389 12.28 -12.05 14.79
N THR A 390 12.72 -12.31 13.55
CA THR A 390 13.11 -13.66 13.10
C THR A 390 14.25 -14.23 13.94
N MET A 391 15.29 -13.42 14.20
CA MET A 391 16.42 -13.86 15.00
C MET A 391 16.01 -14.21 16.44
N LEU A 392 15.20 -13.33 17.07
CA LEU A 392 14.75 -13.55 18.45
C LEU A 392 13.80 -14.75 18.56
N ILE A 393 12.79 -14.82 17.68
CA ILE A 393 11.78 -15.89 17.73
C ILE A 393 12.41 -17.24 17.43
N CYS A 394 13.22 -17.36 16.37
CA CYS A 394 13.92 -18.61 16.05
C CYS A 394 14.86 -19.05 17.19
N THR A 395 15.60 -18.12 17.80
CA THR A 395 16.47 -18.45 18.95
C THR A 395 15.65 -18.89 20.14
N PHE A 396 14.52 -18.25 20.43
CA PHE A 396 13.64 -18.60 21.53
C PHE A 396 13.02 -20.01 21.36
N ILE A 397 12.55 -20.32 20.14
CA ILE A 397 11.99 -21.65 19.81
C ILE A 397 13.01 -22.77 20.08
N LEU A 398 14.30 -22.51 19.85
CA LEU A 398 15.36 -23.50 20.01
C LEU A 398 15.72 -23.79 21.48
N ILE A 399 15.23 -23.01 22.44
CA ILE A 399 15.45 -23.28 23.86
C ILE A 399 14.84 -24.64 24.26
N ALA A 400 13.62 -24.93 23.79
CA ALA A 400 12.94 -26.19 24.13
C ALA A 400 13.69 -27.44 23.64
N PRO A 401 14.08 -27.59 22.35
CA PRO A 401 14.82 -28.78 21.90
C PRO A 401 16.22 -28.86 22.51
N SER A 402 16.83 -27.76 22.93
CA SER A 402 18.14 -27.78 23.59
C SER A 402 18.16 -28.58 24.92
N TYR A 403 16.99 -28.81 25.57
CA TYR A 403 16.89 -29.63 26.75
C TYR A 403 17.19 -31.13 26.51
N VAL A 404 17.07 -31.61 25.26
CA VAL A 404 17.44 -32.98 24.89
C VAL A 404 18.90 -33.28 25.26
N ILE A 405 19.79 -32.28 25.20
CA ILE A 405 21.20 -32.40 25.62
C ILE A 405 21.33 -32.85 27.06
N SER A 406 20.42 -32.46 27.95
CA SER A 406 20.44 -32.84 29.34
C SER A 406 20.19 -34.33 29.55
N LYS A 407 19.42 -34.98 28.66
CA LYS A 407 19.04 -36.39 28.76
C LYS A 407 20.10 -37.37 28.20
N ILE A 408 21.17 -36.86 27.54
CA ILE A 408 22.25 -37.70 27.00
C ILE A 408 23.13 -38.21 28.14
N ASN A 409 23.17 -39.55 28.35
CA ASN A 409 24.01 -40.21 29.33
C ASN A 409 25.43 -40.41 28.82
N PRO A 410 26.50 -39.98 29.55
CA PRO A 410 27.89 -40.11 29.11
C PRO A 410 28.32 -41.55 28.87
N ALA A 411 27.88 -42.48 29.76
CA ALA A 411 28.26 -43.90 29.70
C ALA A 411 27.74 -44.60 28.42
N LYS A 412 26.55 -44.28 27.93
CA LYS A 412 25.99 -44.89 26.72
C LYS A 412 26.54 -44.26 25.44
N SER A 413 26.94 -43.00 25.48
CA SER A 413 27.42 -42.28 24.30
C SER A 413 28.87 -42.58 23.89
N MET A 414 29.64 -43.16 24.80
CA MET A 414 31.06 -43.62 24.53
C MET A 414 31.16 -45.07 24.05
N HIS A 415 30.05 -45.83 23.99
CA HIS A 415 30.03 -47.25 23.62
C HIS A 415 29.58 -47.55 22.18
N TYR A 416 29.35 -46.54 21.36
CA TYR A 416 29.04 -46.71 19.93
C TYR A 416 30.25 -46.35 19.05
N GLU A 417 31.09 -47.32 18.84
CA GLU A 417 31.90 -47.51 17.62
C GLU A 417 31.46 -48.77 16.92
#